data_64bb3713cd5d1f49647ba83715554d3b
#
_entry.id   64bb3713cd5d1f49647ba83715554d3b
#
_cell.length_a   1.000
_cell.length_b   1.000
_cell.length_c   1.000
_cell.angle_alpha   90.00
_cell.angle_beta   90.00
_cell.angle_gamma   90.00
#
_symmetry.space_group_name_H-M   'P 1'
#
loop_
_entity.id
_entity.type
_entity.pdbx_description
1 polymer ?
#
loop_
_entity_poly.entity_id
_entity_poly.type
_entity_poly.pdbx_seq_one_letter_code
_entity_poly.pdbx_strand_id
1 'polypeptide(L)'
;MSLRSLLTGHRSKLLAVAAVVLVVVWMWVTGRLAPEAVAVWMERNGVVLRQALATGLLVGGVYGLVALGLTLIFGVLDIINFAHGALLTAAMYITFVLYTRFAVDPYVAILIAAPALFVIGAIIQRLVIHPARHAPTHNQLLLTLGLALFIENLLLVIFTGTPRSIRLPYGRGATDLGLATVDFPLRIAGTTITMSRLAAFLFALLLTGVLYLLLQRTDLGKSIRATAQDKEGARLVGIDIERINLITFGLGTACVGAAGALVLPFLAVDPTVGEAFNITAFVIVVLGGMGSVPGALLGGLIVGLTQELGVVFAPSSTKLLGVFVIFLLALMFRPQGLLGRRS
;
A
#
# COMPACT_ATOMS: atom_id res chain seq x y z
N MET A 1 -6.03 12.58 -35.39
CA MET A 1 -5.20 13.01 -34.25
C MET A 1 -4.43 14.23 -34.72
N SER A 2 -4.71 15.43 -34.22
CA SER A 2 -4.14 16.67 -34.76
C SER A 2 -2.71 16.89 -34.25
N LEU A 3 -1.82 17.41 -35.09
CA LEU A 3 -0.45 17.81 -34.74
C LEU A 3 -0.37 18.69 -33.48
N ARG A 4 -1.41 19.44 -33.14
CA ARG A 4 -1.51 20.26 -31.92
C ARG A 4 -1.53 19.42 -30.64
N SER A 5 -2.15 18.24 -30.62
CA SER A 5 -2.20 17.36 -29.42
C SER A 5 -0.84 16.68 -29.13
N LEU A 6 -0.05 16.40 -30.16
CA LEU A 6 1.32 15.87 -30.02
C LEU A 6 2.30 16.93 -29.51
N LEU A 7 2.14 18.18 -29.92
CA LEU A 7 3.02 19.28 -29.50
C LEU A 7 2.73 19.75 -28.06
N THR A 8 1.49 19.68 -27.57
CA THR A 8 1.13 20.04 -26.18
C THR A 8 1.65 19.01 -25.19
N GLY A 9 1.57 17.71 -25.51
CA GLY A 9 2.11 16.65 -24.65
C GLY A 9 3.65 16.65 -24.54
N HIS A 10 4.35 17.11 -25.59
CA HIS A 10 5.81 17.25 -25.54
C HIS A 10 6.26 18.49 -24.77
N ARG A 11 5.52 19.58 -24.86
CA ARG A 11 5.83 20.83 -24.14
C ARG A 11 5.67 20.68 -22.62
N SER A 12 4.66 20.00 -22.14
CA SER A 12 4.47 19.74 -20.70
C SER A 12 5.59 18.87 -20.12
N LYS A 13 6.04 17.86 -20.87
CA LYS A 13 7.18 17.00 -20.49
C LYS A 13 8.48 17.80 -20.45
N LEU A 14 8.70 18.67 -21.42
CA LEU A 14 9.86 19.56 -21.46
C LEU A 14 9.86 20.56 -20.31
N LEU A 15 8.71 21.13 -19.96
CA LEU A 15 8.58 22.06 -18.82
C LEU A 15 8.86 21.37 -17.47
N ALA A 16 8.39 20.15 -17.28
CA ALA A 16 8.67 19.41 -16.05
C ALA A 16 10.15 19.00 -15.95
N VAL A 17 10.76 18.55 -17.05
CA VAL A 17 12.22 18.30 -17.09
C VAL A 17 12.98 19.60 -16.84
N ALA A 18 12.57 20.71 -17.45
CA ALA A 18 13.19 22.00 -17.23
C ALA A 18 13.08 22.45 -15.78
N ALA A 19 11.93 22.24 -15.11
CA ALA A 19 11.76 22.56 -13.69
C ALA A 19 12.68 21.72 -12.79
N VAL A 20 12.80 20.42 -13.05
CA VAL A 20 13.73 19.54 -12.32
C VAL A 20 15.18 19.96 -12.57
N VAL A 21 15.52 20.23 -13.81
CA VAL A 21 16.87 20.71 -14.19
C VAL A 21 17.18 22.05 -13.51
N LEU A 22 16.23 22.99 -13.49
CA LEU A 22 16.40 24.28 -12.80
C LEU A 22 16.61 24.11 -11.29
N VAL A 23 15.90 23.20 -10.64
CA VAL A 23 16.13 22.91 -9.21
C VAL A 23 17.52 22.30 -8.98
N VAL A 24 17.94 21.36 -9.82
CA VAL A 24 19.28 20.74 -9.75
C VAL A 24 20.37 21.77 -10.01
N VAL A 25 20.18 22.61 -11.04
CA VAL A 25 21.11 23.70 -11.36
C VAL A 25 21.18 24.73 -10.24
N TRP A 26 20.04 25.11 -9.67
CA TRP A 26 19.98 26.00 -8.50
C TRP A 26 20.72 25.40 -7.29
N MET A 27 20.53 24.11 -7.01
CA MET A 27 21.26 23.42 -5.94
C MET A 27 22.77 23.35 -6.23
N TRP A 28 23.14 23.18 -7.50
CA TRP A 28 24.55 23.18 -7.92
C TRP A 28 25.19 24.58 -7.83
N VAL A 29 24.49 25.59 -8.32
CA VAL A 29 24.96 27.02 -8.28
C VAL A 29 25.07 27.52 -6.84
N THR A 30 24.16 27.09 -5.95
CA THR A 30 24.20 27.42 -4.50
C THR A 30 25.27 26.62 -3.73
N GLY A 31 26.09 25.80 -4.39
CA GLY A 31 27.11 24.96 -3.77
C GLY A 31 26.55 23.80 -2.94
N ARG A 32 25.23 23.60 -2.91
CA ARG A 32 24.60 22.51 -2.16
C ARG A 32 24.89 21.11 -2.73
N LEU A 33 25.27 21.02 -4.01
CA LEU A 33 25.71 19.79 -4.68
C LEU A 33 27.24 19.73 -4.87
N ALA A 34 28.02 20.65 -4.28
CA ALA A 34 29.48 20.54 -4.28
C ALA A 34 29.88 19.20 -3.64
N PRO A 35 30.83 18.44 -4.23
CA PRO A 35 31.24 17.13 -3.71
C PRO A 35 31.61 17.16 -2.22
N GLU A 36 32.28 18.22 -1.80
CA GLU A 36 32.69 18.43 -0.40
C GLU A 36 31.46 18.66 0.52
N ALA A 37 30.50 19.48 0.11
CA ALA A 37 29.28 19.73 0.86
C ALA A 37 28.42 18.47 0.97
N VAL A 38 28.34 17.67 -0.09
CA VAL A 38 27.66 16.37 -0.11
C VAL A 38 28.39 15.37 0.79
N ALA A 39 29.72 15.32 0.77
CA ALA A 39 30.52 14.43 1.61
C ALA A 39 30.32 14.75 3.10
N VAL A 40 30.44 16.04 3.48
CA VAL A 40 30.19 16.49 4.87
C VAL A 40 28.74 16.23 5.29
N TRP A 41 27.77 16.44 4.40
CA TRP A 41 26.38 16.15 4.69
C TRP A 41 26.14 14.64 4.87
N MET A 42 26.75 13.80 4.03
CA MET A 42 26.65 12.33 4.13
C MET A 42 27.33 11.81 5.41
N GLU A 43 28.47 12.35 5.78
CA GLU A 43 29.16 11.99 7.02
C GLU A 43 28.29 12.32 8.24
N ARG A 44 27.68 13.49 8.26
CA ARG A 44 26.79 13.96 9.35
C ARG A 44 25.47 13.22 9.39
N ASN A 45 24.86 12.90 8.24
CA ASN A 45 23.52 12.32 8.14
C ASN A 45 23.51 10.85 7.69
N GLY A 46 24.67 10.23 7.52
CA GLY A 46 24.78 8.86 6.99
C GLY A 46 24.05 7.81 7.82
N VAL A 47 23.95 7.97 9.15
CA VAL A 47 23.16 7.08 10.02
C VAL A 47 21.68 7.25 9.76
N VAL A 48 21.21 8.50 9.66
CA VAL A 48 19.79 8.82 9.38
C VAL A 48 19.38 8.32 8.01
N LEU A 49 20.24 8.48 7.00
CA LEU A 49 20.00 7.98 5.65
C LEU A 49 19.89 6.46 5.61
N ARG A 50 20.81 5.74 6.24
CA ARG A 50 20.74 4.27 6.36
C ARG A 50 19.48 3.83 7.09
N GLN A 51 19.12 4.54 8.17
CA GLN A 51 17.89 4.27 8.91
C GLN A 51 16.65 4.47 8.03
N ALA A 52 16.57 5.55 7.25
CA ALA A 52 15.48 5.82 6.33
C ALA A 52 15.39 4.77 5.21
N LEU A 53 16.52 4.34 4.65
CA LEU A 53 16.54 3.26 3.66
C LEU A 53 16.03 1.94 4.24
N ALA A 54 16.52 1.54 5.41
CA ALA A 54 16.08 0.31 6.06
C ALA A 54 14.57 0.36 6.40
N THR A 55 14.12 1.44 7.04
CA THR A 55 12.71 1.60 7.39
C THR A 55 11.81 1.69 6.16
N GLY A 56 12.23 2.43 5.14
CA GLY A 56 11.49 2.59 3.89
C GLY A 56 11.32 1.27 3.14
N LEU A 57 12.35 0.43 3.11
CA LEU A 57 12.27 -0.90 2.53
C LEU A 57 11.26 -1.78 3.29
N LEU A 58 11.36 -1.80 4.63
CA LEU A 58 10.50 -2.64 5.47
C LEU A 58 9.03 -2.23 5.41
N VAL A 59 8.73 -0.94 5.50
CA VAL A 59 7.37 -0.41 5.40
C VAL A 59 6.85 -0.54 3.96
N GLY A 60 7.73 -0.35 2.98
CA GLY A 60 7.41 -0.48 1.56
C GLY A 60 6.90 -1.87 1.17
N GLY A 61 7.41 -2.94 1.79
CA GLY A 61 6.88 -4.30 1.60
C GLY A 61 5.44 -4.45 2.08
N VAL A 62 5.09 -3.83 3.21
CA VAL A 62 3.72 -3.84 3.74
C VAL A 62 2.79 -3.00 2.84
N TYR A 63 3.25 -1.83 2.40
CA TYR A 63 2.52 -1.03 1.40
C TYR A 63 2.28 -1.80 0.10
N GLY A 64 3.28 -2.59 -0.34
CA GLY A 64 3.15 -3.50 -1.48
C GLY A 64 2.03 -4.52 -1.28
N LEU A 65 1.89 -5.12 -0.09
CA LEU A 65 0.81 -6.07 0.23
C LEU A 65 -0.57 -5.39 0.22
N VAL A 66 -0.70 -4.19 0.80
CA VAL A 66 -1.94 -3.39 0.75
C VAL A 66 -2.32 -3.08 -0.69
N ALA A 67 -1.38 -2.55 -1.46
CA ALA A 67 -1.59 -2.19 -2.86
C ALA A 67 -1.86 -3.41 -3.75
N LEU A 68 -1.31 -4.58 -3.41
CA LEU A 68 -1.55 -5.83 -4.13
C LEU A 68 -3.02 -6.24 -4.04
N GLY A 69 -3.66 -6.10 -2.86
CA GLY A 69 -5.10 -6.33 -2.72
C GLY A 69 -5.92 -5.43 -3.64
N LEU A 70 -5.59 -4.12 -3.68
CA LEU A 70 -6.26 -3.16 -4.57
C LEU A 70 -5.97 -3.44 -6.05
N THR A 71 -4.73 -3.81 -6.38
CA THR A 71 -4.32 -4.21 -7.75
C THR A 71 -5.11 -5.40 -8.26
N LEU A 72 -5.37 -6.39 -7.39
CA LEU A 72 -6.13 -7.58 -7.74
C LEU A 72 -7.60 -7.23 -8.00
N ILE A 73 -8.22 -6.42 -7.12
CA ILE A 73 -9.59 -5.95 -7.29
C ILE A 73 -9.72 -5.16 -8.60
N PHE A 74 -8.87 -4.16 -8.81
CA PHE A 74 -8.93 -3.31 -9.99
C PHE A 74 -8.67 -4.11 -11.28
N GLY A 75 -7.66 -5.00 -11.27
CA GLY A 75 -7.26 -5.76 -12.45
C GLY A 75 -8.32 -6.73 -12.99
N VAL A 76 -9.31 -7.12 -12.18
CA VAL A 76 -10.37 -8.06 -12.58
C VAL A 76 -11.74 -7.40 -12.71
N LEU A 77 -12.08 -6.54 -11.73
CA LEU A 77 -13.40 -5.92 -11.67
C LEU A 77 -13.46 -4.59 -12.45
N ASP A 78 -12.31 -3.94 -12.70
CA ASP A 78 -12.18 -2.58 -13.24
C ASP A 78 -12.81 -1.50 -12.34
N ILE A 79 -12.87 -1.75 -11.03
CA ILE A 79 -13.47 -0.85 -10.04
C ILE A 79 -12.40 -0.32 -9.10
N ILE A 80 -12.36 0.99 -8.91
CA ILE A 80 -11.54 1.64 -7.90
C ILE A 80 -12.26 1.55 -6.56
N ASN A 81 -11.70 0.79 -5.62
CA ASN A 81 -12.30 0.60 -4.30
C ASN A 81 -11.75 1.60 -3.29
N PHE A 82 -12.45 2.72 -3.08
CA PHE A 82 -12.08 3.70 -2.05
C PHE A 82 -12.27 3.19 -0.61
N ALA A 83 -13.07 2.15 -0.39
CA ALA A 83 -13.23 1.54 0.93
C ALA A 83 -12.04 0.67 1.36
N HIS A 84 -11.02 0.51 0.51
CA HIS A 84 -9.88 -0.36 0.75
C HIS A 84 -9.11 0.02 2.02
N GLY A 85 -8.88 1.33 2.24
CA GLY A 85 -8.24 1.85 3.45
C GLY A 85 -9.10 1.67 4.70
N ALA A 86 -10.41 1.92 4.62
CA ALA A 86 -11.32 1.70 5.74
C ALA A 86 -11.39 0.21 6.14
N LEU A 87 -11.28 -0.71 5.18
CA LEU A 87 -11.16 -2.15 5.43
C LEU A 87 -9.83 -2.50 6.13
N LEU A 88 -8.73 -1.79 5.79
CA LEU A 88 -7.47 -1.92 6.54
C LEU A 88 -7.65 -1.52 8.00
N THR A 89 -8.29 -0.39 8.25
CA THR A 89 -8.59 0.07 9.61
C THR A 89 -9.44 -0.96 10.36
N ALA A 90 -10.48 -1.52 9.71
CA ALA A 90 -11.29 -2.58 10.31
C ALA A 90 -10.45 -3.82 10.68
N ALA A 91 -9.50 -4.22 9.82
CA ALA A 91 -8.57 -5.32 10.11
C ALA A 91 -7.64 -5.02 11.29
N MET A 92 -7.14 -3.77 11.39
CA MET A 92 -6.36 -3.33 12.55
C MET A 92 -7.19 -3.42 13.83
N TYR A 93 -8.45 -2.99 13.83
CA TYR A 93 -9.33 -3.11 15.00
C TYR A 93 -9.68 -4.56 15.32
N ILE A 94 -9.92 -5.44 14.34
CA ILE A 94 -10.09 -6.87 14.58
C ILE A 94 -8.87 -7.44 15.31
N THR A 95 -7.67 -7.12 14.81
CA THR A 95 -6.41 -7.56 15.42
C THR A 95 -6.22 -6.97 16.82
N PHE A 96 -6.57 -5.70 17.02
CA PHE A 96 -6.54 -5.05 18.33
C PHE A 96 -7.44 -5.77 19.35
N VAL A 97 -8.66 -6.12 18.97
CA VAL A 97 -9.58 -6.87 19.84
C VAL A 97 -9.06 -8.26 20.13
N LEU A 98 -8.55 -8.98 19.12
CA LEU A 98 -7.95 -10.30 19.30
C LEU A 98 -6.78 -10.26 20.28
N TYR A 99 -5.92 -9.27 20.17
CA TYR A 99 -4.78 -9.09 21.07
C TYR A 99 -5.22 -8.72 22.49
N THR A 100 -6.09 -7.73 22.64
CA THR A 100 -6.45 -7.18 23.96
C THR A 100 -7.43 -8.04 24.74
N ARG A 101 -8.35 -8.74 24.05
CA ARG A 101 -9.39 -9.57 24.71
C ARG A 101 -9.02 -11.03 24.81
N PHE A 102 -8.31 -11.56 23.81
CA PHE A 102 -8.00 -12.98 23.70
C PHE A 102 -6.51 -13.29 23.79
N ALA A 103 -5.65 -12.29 24.00
CA ALA A 103 -4.19 -12.41 24.04
C ALA A 103 -3.59 -13.10 22.80
N VAL A 104 -4.27 -13.01 21.64
CA VAL A 104 -3.77 -13.57 20.37
C VAL A 104 -2.68 -12.67 19.82
N ASP A 105 -1.52 -13.25 19.54
CA ASP A 105 -0.42 -12.54 18.92
C ASP A 105 -0.83 -11.93 17.56
N PRO A 106 -0.44 -10.69 17.21
CA PRO A 106 -0.82 -10.04 15.96
C PRO A 106 -0.42 -10.82 14.71
N TYR A 107 0.72 -11.50 14.73
CA TYR A 107 1.16 -12.32 13.59
C TYR A 107 0.33 -13.60 13.45
N VAL A 108 -0.15 -14.16 14.56
CA VAL A 108 -1.12 -15.27 14.55
C VAL A 108 -2.51 -14.76 14.17
N ALA A 109 -2.87 -13.54 14.58
CA ALA A 109 -4.14 -12.91 14.24
C ALA A 109 -4.34 -12.74 12.72
N ILE A 110 -3.29 -12.79 11.90
CA ILE A 110 -3.38 -12.83 10.43
C ILE A 110 -4.29 -13.99 9.97
N LEU A 111 -4.18 -15.16 10.63
CA LEU A 111 -4.98 -16.36 10.31
C LEU A 111 -6.48 -16.17 10.59
N ILE A 112 -6.85 -15.15 11.33
CA ILE A 112 -8.26 -14.80 11.64
C ILE A 112 -8.66 -13.54 10.85
N ALA A 113 -7.81 -12.49 10.88
CA ALA A 113 -8.13 -11.23 10.24
C ALA A 113 -8.22 -11.34 8.70
N ALA A 114 -7.33 -12.09 8.06
CA ALA A 114 -7.38 -12.25 6.61
C ALA A 114 -8.62 -13.02 6.13
N PRO A 115 -9.00 -14.19 6.69
CA PRO A 115 -10.26 -14.84 6.36
C PRO A 115 -11.51 -14.01 6.74
N ALA A 116 -11.49 -13.29 7.86
CA ALA A 116 -12.59 -12.42 8.25
C ALA A 116 -12.81 -11.31 7.19
N LEU A 117 -11.74 -10.65 6.77
CA LEU A 117 -11.80 -9.64 5.71
C LEU A 117 -12.15 -10.25 4.35
N PHE A 118 -11.73 -11.50 4.06
CA PHE A 118 -12.19 -12.22 2.87
C PHE A 118 -13.72 -12.35 2.86
N VAL A 119 -14.31 -12.80 3.97
CA VAL A 119 -15.76 -12.96 4.09
C VAL A 119 -16.47 -11.60 4.01
N ILE A 120 -16.00 -10.61 4.75
CA ILE A 120 -16.55 -9.24 4.70
C ILE A 120 -16.48 -8.70 3.27
N GLY A 121 -15.34 -8.85 2.59
CA GLY A 121 -15.17 -8.43 1.21
C GLY A 121 -16.10 -9.17 0.26
N ALA A 122 -16.26 -10.48 0.41
CA ALA A 122 -17.20 -11.26 -0.41
C ALA A 122 -18.66 -10.80 -0.20
N ILE A 123 -19.04 -10.47 1.04
CA ILE A 123 -20.36 -9.90 1.36
C ILE A 123 -20.51 -8.52 0.70
N ILE A 124 -19.52 -7.64 0.83
CA ILE A 124 -19.52 -6.32 0.20
C ILE A 124 -19.64 -6.46 -1.32
N GLN A 125 -18.84 -7.36 -1.92
CA GLN A 125 -18.90 -7.62 -3.35
C GLN A 125 -20.31 -8.04 -3.78
N ARG A 126 -20.93 -8.98 -3.06
CA ARG A 126 -22.23 -9.52 -3.43
C ARG A 126 -23.37 -8.54 -3.22
N LEU A 127 -23.37 -7.80 -2.10
CA LEU A 127 -24.51 -6.96 -1.69
C LEU A 127 -24.38 -5.50 -2.18
N VAL A 128 -23.16 -5.00 -2.38
CA VAL A 128 -22.93 -3.58 -2.66
C VAL A 128 -22.36 -3.40 -4.08
N ILE A 129 -21.28 -4.09 -4.41
CA ILE A 129 -20.58 -3.86 -5.68
C ILE A 129 -21.30 -4.53 -6.86
N HIS A 130 -21.72 -5.78 -6.69
CA HIS A 130 -22.36 -6.54 -7.77
C HIS A 130 -23.66 -5.89 -8.30
N PRO A 131 -24.57 -5.36 -7.46
CA PRO A 131 -25.75 -4.63 -7.96
C PRO A 131 -25.40 -3.37 -8.77
N ALA A 132 -24.28 -2.72 -8.43
CA ALA A 132 -23.81 -1.49 -9.07
C ALA A 132 -22.91 -1.75 -10.30
N ARG A 133 -22.71 -2.98 -10.74
CA ARG A 133 -21.78 -3.35 -11.83
C ARG A 133 -22.08 -2.68 -13.18
N HIS A 134 -23.34 -2.34 -13.43
CA HIS A 134 -23.80 -1.67 -14.65
C HIS A 134 -23.92 -0.14 -14.51
N ALA A 135 -23.65 0.39 -13.32
CA ALA A 135 -23.68 1.83 -13.09
C ALA A 135 -22.45 2.49 -13.76
N PRO A 136 -22.56 3.76 -14.18
CA PRO A 136 -21.41 4.53 -14.66
C PRO A 136 -20.26 4.53 -13.65
N THR A 137 -19.02 4.60 -14.14
CA THR A 137 -17.81 4.51 -13.29
C THR A 137 -17.81 5.52 -12.13
N HIS A 138 -18.28 6.75 -12.37
CA HIS A 138 -18.34 7.76 -11.30
C HIS A 138 -19.33 7.38 -10.18
N ASN A 139 -20.43 6.69 -10.48
CA ASN A 139 -21.37 6.20 -9.47
C ASN A 139 -20.75 5.06 -8.64
N GLN A 140 -19.95 4.19 -9.26
CA GLN A 140 -19.21 3.15 -8.55
C GLN A 140 -18.16 3.74 -7.62
N LEU A 141 -17.48 4.83 -8.03
CA LEU A 141 -16.54 5.56 -7.17
C LEU A 141 -17.26 6.15 -5.94
N LEU A 142 -18.40 6.82 -6.16
CA LEU A 142 -19.21 7.39 -5.06
C LEU A 142 -19.73 6.29 -4.11
N LEU A 143 -20.13 5.14 -4.65
CA LEU A 143 -20.57 4.00 -3.86
C LEU A 143 -19.46 3.49 -2.92
N THR A 144 -18.25 3.30 -3.45
CA THR A 144 -17.12 2.81 -2.64
C THR A 144 -16.61 3.87 -1.65
N LEU A 145 -16.73 5.16 -1.98
CA LEU A 145 -16.47 6.26 -1.05
C LEU A 145 -17.52 6.30 0.08
N GLY A 146 -18.80 6.16 -0.26
CA GLY A 146 -19.87 6.06 0.74
C GLY A 146 -19.69 4.86 1.66
N LEU A 147 -19.22 3.72 1.12
CA LEU A 147 -18.88 2.54 1.92
C LEU A 147 -17.67 2.80 2.84
N ALA A 148 -16.65 3.54 2.38
CA ALA A 148 -15.53 3.95 3.22
C ALA A 148 -16.00 4.76 4.41
N LEU A 149 -16.77 5.82 4.16
CA LEU A 149 -17.33 6.69 5.20
C LEU A 149 -18.24 5.90 6.17
N PHE A 150 -19.04 4.95 5.65
CA PHE A 150 -19.87 4.09 6.50
C PHE A 150 -19.01 3.27 7.47
N ILE A 151 -17.96 2.58 6.95
CA ILE A 151 -17.07 1.76 7.77
C ILE A 151 -16.32 2.63 8.80
N GLU A 152 -15.78 3.78 8.40
CA GLU A 152 -15.06 4.70 9.28
C GLU A 152 -15.96 5.21 10.42
N ASN A 153 -17.17 5.67 10.11
CA ASN A 153 -18.12 6.11 11.12
C ASN A 153 -18.60 4.98 12.01
N LEU A 154 -18.80 3.78 11.47
CA LEU A 154 -19.10 2.60 12.26
C LEU A 154 -17.98 2.29 13.27
N LEU A 155 -16.72 2.32 12.83
CA LEU A 155 -15.56 2.12 13.70
C LEU A 155 -15.43 3.26 14.73
N LEU A 156 -15.74 4.50 14.36
CA LEU A 156 -15.76 5.64 15.27
C LEU A 156 -16.80 5.49 16.39
N VAL A 157 -17.99 4.99 16.06
CA VAL A 157 -19.07 4.72 17.05
C VAL A 157 -18.67 3.59 18.00
N ILE A 158 -18.03 2.51 17.46
CA ILE A 158 -17.68 1.33 18.27
C ILE A 158 -16.44 1.58 19.13
N PHE A 159 -15.41 2.20 18.58
CA PHE A 159 -14.08 2.32 19.20
C PHE A 159 -13.71 3.72 19.67
N THR A 160 -14.52 4.72 19.36
CA THR A 160 -14.21 6.16 19.58
C THR A 160 -13.05 6.66 18.72
N GLY A 161 -12.79 7.98 18.73
CA GLY A 161 -11.69 8.59 17.96
C GLY A 161 -10.32 8.54 18.63
N THR A 162 -10.20 7.89 19.80
CA THR A 162 -8.93 7.84 20.54
C THR A 162 -7.98 6.82 19.88
N PRO A 163 -6.77 7.24 19.47
CA PRO A 163 -5.79 6.30 18.92
C PRO A 163 -5.42 5.20 19.91
N ARG A 164 -5.35 3.98 19.43
CA ARG A 164 -5.05 2.78 20.24
C ARG A 164 -3.80 2.10 19.68
N SER A 165 -2.91 1.68 20.58
CA SER A 165 -1.71 0.93 20.24
C SER A 165 -1.62 -0.33 21.09
N ILE A 166 -0.88 -1.31 20.58
CA ILE A 166 -0.57 -2.53 21.32
C ILE A 166 0.91 -2.52 21.69
N ARG A 167 1.25 -3.23 22.79
CA ARG A 167 2.62 -3.41 23.25
C ARG A 167 2.94 -4.90 23.24
N LEU A 168 3.87 -5.31 22.40
CA LEU A 168 4.23 -6.71 22.29
C LEU A 168 5.11 -7.14 23.49
N PRO A 169 4.81 -8.26 24.16
CA PRO A 169 5.52 -8.68 25.38
C PRO A 169 6.98 -9.11 25.11
N TYR A 170 7.28 -9.58 23.91
CA TYR A 170 8.61 -10.04 23.49
C TYR A 170 9.50 -8.92 22.91
N GLY A 171 8.98 -7.70 22.80
CA GLY A 171 9.77 -6.50 22.51
C GLY A 171 10.49 -5.93 23.74
N ARG A 172 10.30 -6.52 24.90
CA ARG A 172 11.01 -6.16 26.13
C ARG A 172 12.38 -6.83 26.13
N GLY A 173 13.41 -6.19 25.57
CA GLY A 173 14.76 -6.47 26.00
C GLY A 173 14.81 -6.24 27.50
N ALA A 174 15.30 -7.23 28.27
CA ALA A 174 15.47 -7.13 29.70
C ALA A 174 16.39 -5.97 30.04
N THR A 175 15.84 -4.79 30.23
CA THR A 175 16.48 -3.73 30.95
C THR A 175 15.63 -3.50 32.20
N ASP A 176 16.18 -3.86 33.37
CA ASP A 176 15.66 -3.62 34.73
C ASP A 176 15.40 -2.13 35.04
N LEU A 177 15.31 -1.27 34.05
CA LEU A 177 15.25 0.17 34.14
C LEU A 177 13.93 0.73 33.60
N GLY A 178 12.77 0.17 33.90
CA GLY A 178 11.47 0.87 33.84
C GLY A 178 11.15 1.70 32.58
N LEU A 179 12.02 1.70 31.57
CA LEU A 179 11.88 2.46 30.34
C LEU A 179 11.05 1.69 29.34
N ALA A 180 9.98 2.35 28.90
CA ALA A 180 8.99 1.92 27.94
C ALA A 180 9.56 1.03 26.82
N THR A 181 9.08 -0.20 26.77
CA THR A 181 8.86 -1.07 25.62
C THR A 181 9.43 -0.55 24.30
N VAL A 182 10.69 -0.75 24.06
CA VAL A 182 11.27 -0.68 22.74
C VAL A 182 11.18 -2.09 22.16
N ASP A 183 10.49 -2.25 21.04
CA ASP A 183 10.65 -3.37 20.11
C ASP A 183 12.14 -3.74 20.05
N PHE A 184 12.49 -5.00 20.22
CA PHE A 184 13.89 -5.43 20.29
C PHE A 184 14.67 -4.84 19.10
N PRO A 185 15.58 -3.87 19.34
CA PRO A 185 16.28 -3.19 18.26
C PRO A 185 17.41 -4.06 17.74
N LEU A 186 17.26 -4.58 16.54
CA LEU A 186 18.37 -5.23 15.84
C LEU A 186 19.30 -4.14 15.29
N ARG A 187 20.50 -4.01 15.86
CA ARG A 187 21.50 -3.06 15.35
C ARG A 187 22.36 -3.73 14.28
N ILE A 188 22.13 -3.36 13.02
CA ILE A 188 22.93 -3.81 11.88
C ILE A 188 23.57 -2.57 11.25
N ALA A 189 24.91 -2.55 11.15
CA ALA A 189 25.68 -1.49 10.50
C ALA A 189 25.31 -0.07 10.98
N GLY A 190 25.06 0.09 12.29
CA GLY A 190 24.70 1.38 12.90
C GLY A 190 23.25 1.82 12.68
N THR A 191 22.41 0.99 12.07
CA THR A 191 20.95 1.21 11.93
C THR A 191 20.19 0.40 12.96
N THR A 192 19.12 0.97 13.49
CA THR A 192 18.24 0.30 14.45
C THR A 192 16.98 -0.18 13.71
N ILE A 193 16.87 -1.50 13.53
CA ILE A 193 15.72 -2.13 12.90
C ILE A 193 14.80 -2.65 14.00
N THR A 194 13.55 -2.20 14.04
CA THR A 194 12.54 -2.75 14.95
C THR A 194 12.08 -4.10 14.45
N MET A 195 12.02 -5.07 15.36
CA MET A 195 11.69 -6.47 15.03
C MET A 195 10.28 -6.60 14.46
N SER A 196 9.33 -5.78 14.92
CA SER A 196 7.95 -5.77 14.37
C SER A 196 7.91 -5.34 12.91
N ARG A 197 8.70 -4.35 12.48
CA ARG A 197 8.76 -3.95 11.07
C ARG A 197 9.44 -5.02 10.20
N LEU A 198 10.49 -5.66 10.72
CA LEU A 198 11.17 -6.74 10.00
C LEU A 198 10.23 -7.95 9.83
N ALA A 199 9.56 -8.36 10.90
CA ALA A 199 8.58 -9.44 10.84
C ALA A 199 7.44 -9.10 9.86
N ALA A 200 6.87 -7.88 9.95
CA ALA A 200 5.83 -7.42 9.03
C ALA A 200 6.29 -7.48 7.56
N PHE A 201 7.51 -7.07 7.26
CA PHE A 201 8.10 -7.15 5.92
C PHE A 201 8.22 -8.60 5.43
N LEU A 202 8.76 -9.48 6.25
CA LEU A 202 8.94 -10.90 5.89
C LEU A 202 7.58 -11.59 5.66
N PHE A 203 6.60 -11.35 6.54
CA PHE A 203 5.24 -11.85 6.34
C PHE A 203 4.56 -11.24 5.11
N ALA A 204 4.76 -9.95 4.84
CA ALA A 204 4.22 -9.31 3.64
C ALA A 204 4.81 -9.92 2.36
N LEU A 205 6.13 -10.20 2.33
CA LEU A 205 6.77 -10.90 1.21
C LEU A 205 6.25 -12.34 1.06
N LEU A 206 6.12 -13.07 2.17
CA LEU A 206 5.59 -14.43 2.19
C LEU A 206 4.17 -14.46 1.61
N LEU A 207 3.28 -13.61 2.11
CA LEU A 207 1.89 -13.54 1.67
C LEU A 207 1.78 -13.09 0.20
N THR A 208 2.59 -12.12 -0.21
CA THR A 208 2.71 -11.73 -1.63
C THR A 208 3.16 -12.89 -2.49
N GLY A 209 4.16 -13.67 -2.04
CA GLY A 209 4.65 -14.86 -2.72
C GLY A 209 3.58 -15.95 -2.81
N VAL A 210 2.86 -16.22 -1.72
CA VAL A 210 1.75 -17.19 -1.68
C VAL A 210 0.65 -16.79 -2.68
N LEU A 211 0.23 -15.52 -2.66
CA LEU A 211 -0.79 -15.04 -3.59
C LEU A 211 -0.28 -15.08 -5.04
N TYR A 212 0.96 -14.71 -5.29
CA TYR A 212 1.57 -14.81 -6.61
C TYR A 212 1.56 -16.27 -7.12
N LEU A 213 1.95 -17.23 -6.28
CA LEU A 213 1.91 -18.66 -6.62
C LEU A 213 0.49 -19.15 -6.86
N LEU A 214 -0.47 -18.74 -6.03
CA LEU A 214 -1.89 -19.03 -6.20
C LEU A 214 -2.36 -18.53 -7.58
N LEU A 215 -2.07 -17.28 -7.91
CA LEU A 215 -2.46 -16.71 -9.20
C LEU A 215 -1.77 -17.39 -10.39
N GLN A 216 -0.50 -17.83 -10.26
CA GLN A 216 0.27 -18.39 -11.38
C GLN A 216 0.06 -19.90 -11.56
N ARG A 217 -0.11 -20.63 -10.47
CA ARG A 217 -0.03 -22.11 -10.48
C ARG A 217 -1.38 -22.81 -10.31
N THR A 218 -2.46 -22.12 -9.87
CA THR A 218 -3.76 -22.75 -9.64
C THR A 218 -4.74 -22.50 -10.79
N ASP A 219 -5.77 -23.36 -10.92
CA ASP A 219 -6.83 -23.19 -11.90
C ASP A 219 -7.71 -21.97 -11.57
N LEU A 220 -7.90 -21.68 -10.26
CA LEU A 220 -8.52 -20.41 -9.82
C LEU A 220 -7.73 -19.20 -10.33
N GLY A 221 -6.40 -19.22 -10.19
CA GLY A 221 -5.55 -18.16 -10.72
C GLY A 221 -5.62 -18.03 -12.23
N LYS A 222 -5.72 -19.13 -12.97
CA LYS A 222 -5.93 -19.10 -14.42
C LYS A 222 -7.26 -18.43 -14.78
N SER A 223 -8.34 -18.79 -14.08
CA SER A 223 -9.67 -18.21 -14.27
C SER A 223 -9.69 -16.70 -13.94
N ILE A 224 -9.04 -16.28 -12.85
CA ILE A 224 -8.87 -14.86 -12.49
C ILE A 224 -8.15 -14.10 -13.61
N ARG A 225 -7.03 -14.62 -14.11
CA ARG A 225 -6.27 -13.97 -15.18
C ARG A 225 -7.00 -13.95 -16.51
N ALA A 226 -7.75 -15.03 -16.86
CA ALA A 226 -8.58 -15.07 -18.06
C ALA A 226 -9.68 -14.00 -17.98
N THR A 227 -10.39 -13.89 -16.84
CA THR A 227 -11.42 -12.88 -16.61
C THR A 227 -10.85 -11.45 -16.67
N ALA A 228 -9.63 -11.25 -16.14
CA ALA A 228 -8.95 -9.94 -16.18
C ALA A 228 -8.49 -9.55 -17.59
N GLN A 229 -8.32 -10.52 -18.49
CA GLN A 229 -7.90 -10.27 -19.86
C GLN A 229 -9.08 -10.01 -20.80
N ASP A 230 -10.11 -10.85 -20.72
CA ASP A 230 -11.33 -10.74 -21.52
C ASP A 230 -12.49 -11.42 -20.78
N LYS A 231 -13.41 -10.60 -20.25
CA LYS A 231 -14.60 -11.08 -19.51
C LYS A 231 -15.54 -11.90 -20.39
N GLU A 232 -15.78 -11.46 -21.63
CA GLU A 232 -16.70 -12.13 -22.56
C GLU A 232 -16.09 -13.46 -23.05
N GLY A 233 -14.83 -13.45 -23.43
CA GLY A 233 -14.10 -14.67 -23.80
C GLY A 233 -14.06 -15.69 -22.67
N ALA A 234 -13.82 -15.26 -21.43
CA ALA A 234 -13.83 -16.12 -20.25
C ALA A 234 -15.22 -16.77 -20.01
N ARG A 235 -16.32 -16.02 -20.26
CA ARG A 235 -17.68 -16.54 -20.17
C ARG A 235 -17.97 -17.61 -21.22
N LEU A 236 -17.48 -17.43 -22.44
CA LEU A 236 -17.68 -18.38 -23.53
C LEU A 236 -17.02 -19.73 -23.28
N VAL A 237 -15.92 -19.77 -22.53
CA VAL A 237 -15.24 -21.01 -22.11
C VAL A 237 -15.77 -21.58 -20.79
N GLY A 238 -16.89 -21.05 -20.28
CA GLY A 238 -17.59 -21.58 -19.11
C GLY A 238 -17.10 -21.06 -17.75
N ILE A 239 -16.30 -20.00 -17.70
CA ILE A 239 -15.88 -19.38 -16.43
C ILE A 239 -17.04 -18.57 -15.85
N ASP A 240 -17.41 -18.87 -14.60
CA ASP A 240 -18.39 -18.09 -13.83
C ASP A 240 -17.78 -16.76 -13.35
N ILE A 241 -18.03 -15.70 -14.09
CA ILE A 241 -17.49 -14.37 -13.82
C ILE A 241 -17.94 -13.83 -12.47
N GLU A 242 -19.18 -14.11 -12.05
CA GLU A 242 -19.70 -13.61 -10.77
C GLU A 242 -18.95 -14.23 -9.59
N ARG A 243 -18.72 -15.55 -9.67
CA ARG A 243 -17.93 -16.28 -8.68
C ARG A 243 -16.48 -15.81 -8.66
N ILE A 244 -15.87 -15.59 -9.83
CA ILE A 244 -14.48 -15.08 -9.92
C ILE A 244 -14.38 -13.68 -9.33
N ASN A 245 -15.31 -12.79 -9.62
CA ASN A 245 -15.34 -11.43 -9.04
C ASN A 245 -15.46 -11.48 -7.51
N LEU A 246 -16.35 -12.32 -6.97
CA LEU A 246 -16.55 -12.50 -5.53
C LEU A 246 -15.26 -12.98 -4.86
N ILE A 247 -14.63 -14.01 -5.41
CA ILE A 247 -13.38 -14.58 -4.86
C ILE A 247 -12.25 -13.56 -4.97
N THR A 248 -12.13 -12.87 -6.10
CA THR A 248 -11.08 -11.87 -6.33
C THR A 248 -11.19 -10.70 -5.37
N PHE A 249 -12.40 -10.18 -5.17
CA PHE A 249 -12.64 -9.11 -4.21
C PHE A 249 -12.34 -9.57 -2.78
N GLY A 250 -12.79 -10.78 -2.41
CA GLY A 250 -12.46 -11.41 -1.13
C GLY A 250 -10.94 -11.60 -0.93
N LEU A 251 -10.20 -12.06 -1.94
CA LEU A 251 -8.74 -12.18 -1.86
C LEU A 251 -8.06 -10.82 -1.71
N GLY A 252 -8.53 -9.79 -2.44
CA GLY A 252 -8.01 -8.44 -2.31
C GLY A 252 -8.22 -7.87 -0.90
N THR A 253 -9.40 -8.08 -0.32
CA THR A 253 -9.69 -7.67 1.06
C THR A 253 -8.98 -8.53 2.10
N ALA A 254 -8.72 -9.81 1.83
CA ALA A 254 -7.89 -10.66 2.69
C ALA A 254 -6.44 -10.16 2.79
N CYS A 255 -5.87 -9.65 1.68
CA CYS A 255 -4.54 -9.00 1.72
C CYS A 255 -4.52 -7.81 2.67
N VAL A 256 -5.58 -7.00 2.65
CA VAL A 256 -5.74 -5.87 3.58
C VAL A 256 -5.94 -6.36 5.01
N GLY A 257 -6.69 -7.45 5.18
CA GLY A 257 -6.86 -8.11 6.48
C GLY A 257 -5.53 -8.52 7.10
N ALA A 258 -4.68 -9.15 6.30
CA ALA A 258 -3.34 -9.52 6.72
C ALA A 258 -2.46 -8.28 6.98
N ALA A 259 -2.50 -7.29 6.08
CA ALA A 259 -1.72 -6.07 6.23
C ALA A 259 -2.09 -5.28 7.49
N GLY A 260 -3.38 -5.20 7.84
CA GLY A 260 -3.85 -4.55 9.08
C GLY A 260 -3.27 -5.21 10.34
N ALA A 261 -3.21 -6.54 10.37
CA ALA A 261 -2.58 -7.27 11.47
C ALA A 261 -1.06 -7.02 11.54
N LEU A 262 -0.39 -6.87 10.39
CA LEU A 262 1.03 -6.58 10.31
C LEU A 262 1.39 -5.14 10.67
N VAL A 263 0.50 -4.19 10.45
CA VAL A 263 0.74 -2.75 10.71
C VAL A 263 0.54 -2.39 12.17
N LEU A 264 -0.44 -2.98 12.85
CA LEU A 264 -0.83 -2.65 14.22
C LEU A 264 0.31 -2.70 15.26
N PRO A 265 1.30 -3.61 15.18
CA PRO A 265 2.42 -3.65 16.11
C PRO A 265 3.30 -2.39 16.14
N PHE A 266 3.36 -1.61 15.06
CA PHE A 266 4.23 -0.44 14.96
C PHE A 266 3.49 0.87 14.62
N LEU A 267 2.18 0.81 14.41
CA LEU A 267 1.34 1.97 14.14
C LEU A 267 0.07 1.93 14.99
N ALA A 268 -0.24 3.03 15.66
CA ALA A 268 -1.51 3.17 16.38
C ALA A 268 -2.68 3.16 15.40
N VAL A 269 -3.77 2.52 15.79
CA VAL A 269 -5.03 2.51 15.03
C VAL A 269 -5.97 3.59 15.56
N ASP A 270 -6.50 4.38 14.66
CA ASP A 270 -7.66 5.25 14.83
C ASP A 270 -8.61 5.04 13.64
N PRO A 271 -9.88 5.48 13.71
CA PRO A 271 -10.86 5.20 12.64
C PRO A 271 -10.48 5.75 11.27
N THR A 272 -9.66 6.80 11.20
CA THR A 272 -9.30 7.51 9.95
C THR A 272 -7.94 7.10 9.38
N VAL A 273 -7.15 6.29 10.10
CA VAL A 273 -5.79 5.90 9.70
C VAL A 273 -5.74 5.27 8.29
N GLY A 274 -6.82 4.62 7.88
CA GLY A 274 -6.95 3.98 6.57
C GLY A 274 -6.91 4.93 5.38
N GLU A 275 -7.31 6.20 5.53
CA GLU A 275 -7.31 7.18 4.44
C GLU A 275 -5.91 7.37 3.83
N ALA A 276 -4.89 7.53 4.67
CA ALA A 276 -3.51 7.68 4.22
C ALA A 276 -2.99 6.43 3.49
N PHE A 277 -3.38 5.25 3.97
CA PHE A 277 -3.05 3.99 3.30
C PHE A 277 -3.77 3.82 1.97
N ASN A 278 -5.03 4.26 1.88
CA ASN A 278 -5.82 4.19 0.65
C ASN A 278 -5.18 5.03 -0.47
N ILE A 279 -4.82 6.28 -0.15
CA ILE A 279 -4.13 7.18 -1.09
C ILE A 279 -2.79 6.57 -1.52
N THR A 280 -2.01 6.09 -0.56
CA THR A 280 -0.70 5.47 -0.83
C THR A 280 -0.85 4.22 -1.69
N ALA A 281 -1.80 3.34 -1.39
CA ALA A 281 -2.08 2.13 -2.17
C ALA A 281 -2.49 2.47 -3.61
N PHE A 282 -3.34 3.47 -3.80
CA PHE A 282 -3.75 3.93 -5.13
C PHE A 282 -2.54 4.41 -5.95
N VAL A 283 -1.68 5.24 -5.36
CA VAL A 283 -0.43 5.68 -6.01
C VAL A 283 0.44 4.49 -6.41
N ILE A 284 0.60 3.51 -5.52
CA ILE A 284 1.40 2.31 -5.77
C ILE A 284 0.81 1.47 -6.90
N VAL A 285 -0.51 1.29 -6.95
CA VAL A 285 -1.19 0.53 -8.01
C VAL A 285 -0.97 1.16 -9.37
N VAL A 286 -1.10 2.49 -9.47
CA VAL A 286 -0.87 3.20 -10.72
C VAL A 286 0.62 3.21 -11.09
N LEU A 287 1.51 3.45 -10.12
CA LEU A 287 2.95 3.43 -10.33
C LEU A 287 3.43 2.03 -10.76
N GLY A 288 2.97 0.99 -10.09
CA GLY A 288 3.33 -0.41 -10.37
C GLY A 288 2.79 -0.91 -11.69
N GLY A 289 1.66 -0.36 -12.12
CA GLY A 289 0.87 -0.80 -13.26
C GLY A 289 -0.34 -1.62 -12.82
N MET A 290 -1.52 -1.11 -13.13
CA MET A 290 -2.82 -1.70 -12.76
C MET A 290 -2.91 -3.17 -13.20
N GLY A 291 -3.27 -4.06 -12.27
CA GLY A 291 -3.35 -5.51 -12.51
C GLY A 291 -2.02 -6.27 -12.43
N SER A 292 -0.89 -5.61 -12.14
CA SER A 292 0.43 -6.25 -12.03
C SER A 292 0.83 -6.53 -10.58
N VAL A 293 0.80 -7.81 -10.17
CA VAL A 293 1.24 -8.23 -8.81
C VAL A 293 2.71 -7.86 -8.53
N PRO A 294 3.69 -8.16 -9.42
CA PRO A 294 5.06 -7.72 -9.21
C PRO A 294 5.20 -6.19 -9.21
N GLY A 295 4.36 -5.51 -10.02
CA GLY A 295 4.29 -4.05 -10.06
C GLY A 295 3.86 -3.44 -8.73
N ALA A 296 2.86 -4.01 -8.07
CA ALA A 296 2.39 -3.55 -6.77
C ALA A 296 3.50 -3.67 -5.70
N LEU A 297 4.25 -4.78 -5.68
CA LEU A 297 5.35 -4.96 -4.73
C LEU A 297 6.48 -3.94 -4.98
N LEU A 298 6.93 -3.81 -6.24
CA LEU A 298 7.99 -2.85 -6.59
C LEU A 298 7.55 -1.41 -6.34
N GLY A 299 6.31 -1.06 -6.71
CA GLY A 299 5.73 0.25 -6.43
C GLY A 299 5.67 0.54 -4.92
N GLY A 300 5.30 -0.47 -4.12
CA GLY A 300 5.30 -0.38 -2.65
C GLY A 300 6.68 -0.08 -2.09
N LEU A 301 7.70 -0.81 -2.55
CA LEU A 301 9.09 -0.56 -2.14
C LEU A 301 9.57 0.84 -2.53
N ILE A 302 9.30 1.29 -3.75
CA ILE A 302 9.66 2.63 -4.23
C ILE A 302 8.97 3.70 -3.39
N VAL A 303 7.66 3.57 -3.15
CA VAL A 303 6.89 4.55 -2.37
C VAL A 303 7.34 4.56 -0.91
N GLY A 304 7.57 3.38 -0.29
CA GLY A 304 8.09 3.30 1.07
C GLY A 304 9.46 3.96 1.22
N LEU A 305 10.38 3.69 0.29
CA LEU A 305 11.68 4.37 0.25
C LEU A 305 11.53 5.88 0.06
N THR A 306 10.66 6.32 -0.84
CA THR A 306 10.41 7.75 -1.09
C THR A 306 9.88 8.47 0.13
N GLN A 307 8.93 7.85 0.85
CA GLN A 307 8.36 8.45 2.07
C GLN A 307 9.41 8.62 3.17
N GLU A 308 10.19 7.58 3.44
CA GLU A 308 11.17 7.61 4.53
C GLU A 308 12.42 8.44 4.16
N LEU A 309 12.86 8.41 2.91
CA LEU A 309 13.90 9.32 2.44
C LEU A 309 13.43 10.78 2.43
N GLY A 310 12.15 11.01 2.06
CA GLY A 310 11.57 12.37 2.08
C GLY A 310 11.68 13.05 3.43
N VAL A 311 11.54 12.31 4.54
CA VAL A 311 11.67 12.85 5.90
C VAL A 311 13.09 13.30 6.24
N VAL A 312 14.10 12.74 5.59
CA VAL A 312 15.50 13.15 5.78
C VAL A 312 15.76 14.56 5.22
N PHE A 313 15.05 14.92 4.16
CA PHE A 313 15.24 16.18 3.43
C PHE A 313 14.20 17.25 3.75
N ALA A 314 13.02 16.85 4.28
CA ALA A 314 11.89 17.73 4.51
C ALA A 314 11.14 17.36 5.81
N PRO A 315 10.33 18.26 6.38
CA PRO A 315 9.50 17.96 7.55
C PRO A 315 8.61 16.73 7.33
N SER A 316 8.36 15.97 8.39
CA SER A 316 7.54 14.74 8.34
C SER A 316 6.11 14.98 7.81
N SER A 317 5.58 16.19 7.94
CA SER A 317 4.30 16.61 7.36
C SER A 317 4.25 16.56 5.84
N THR A 318 5.40 16.56 5.18
CA THR A 318 5.52 16.55 3.70
C THR A 318 5.81 15.17 3.11
N LYS A 319 5.70 14.09 3.91
CA LYS A 319 5.96 12.71 3.46
C LYS A 319 5.25 12.35 2.16
N LEU A 320 3.99 12.76 2.02
CA LEU A 320 3.18 12.46 0.84
C LEU A 320 3.59 13.29 -0.38
N LEU A 321 4.23 14.45 -0.21
CA LEU A 321 4.64 15.31 -1.32
C LEU A 321 5.59 14.58 -2.27
N GLY A 322 6.62 13.90 -1.73
CA GLY A 322 7.56 13.11 -2.52
C GLY A 322 6.87 11.97 -3.29
N VAL A 323 5.90 11.33 -2.66
CA VAL A 323 5.08 10.28 -3.28
C VAL A 323 4.28 10.83 -4.44
N PHE A 324 3.62 11.99 -4.28
CA PHE A 324 2.86 12.62 -5.35
C PHE A 324 3.76 13.10 -6.50
N VAL A 325 4.96 13.61 -6.20
CA VAL A 325 5.93 14.00 -7.24
C VAL A 325 6.32 12.78 -8.07
N ILE A 326 6.69 11.66 -7.45
CA ILE A 326 7.02 10.41 -8.18
C ILE A 326 5.81 9.90 -8.96
N PHE A 327 4.61 9.96 -8.38
CA PHE A 327 3.38 9.58 -9.05
C PHE A 327 3.13 10.42 -10.33
N LEU A 328 3.26 11.74 -10.24
CA LEU A 328 3.10 12.63 -11.39
C LEU A 328 4.16 12.36 -12.47
N LEU A 329 5.43 12.16 -12.06
CA LEU A 329 6.50 11.80 -12.98
C LEU A 329 6.21 10.45 -13.65
N ALA A 330 5.77 9.45 -12.91
CA ALA A 330 5.41 8.15 -13.47
C ALA A 330 4.28 8.26 -14.50
N LEU A 331 3.20 8.98 -14.18
CA LEU A 331 2.09 9.19 -15.12
C LEU A 331 2.54 9.96 -16.38
N MET A 332 3.45 10.90 -16.23
CA MET A 332 3.95 11.71 -17.34
C MET A 332 4.86 10.91 -18.30
N PHE A 333 5.73 10.05 -17.75
CA PHE A 333 6.71 9.30 -18.54
C PHE A 333 6.26 7.87 -18.88
N ARG A 334 5.53 7.21 -17.96
CA ARG A 334 5.02 5.84 -18.11
C ARG A 334 3.57 5.72 -17.61
N PRO A 335 2.58 6.19 -18.38
CA PRO A 335 1.16 6.16 -17.96
C PRO A 335 0.63 4.75 -17.72
N GLN A 336 1.28 3.73 -18.26
CA GLN A 336 0.92 2.31 -18.03
C GLN A 336 1.52 1.73 -16.74
N GLY A 337 2.32 2.52 -15.99
CA GLY A 337 3.07 2.05 -14.83
C GLY A 337 4.36 1.31 -15.18
N LEU A 338 5.11 0.89 -14.14
CA LEU A 338 6.43 0.27 -14.30
C LEU A 338 6.36 -1.10 -14.99
N LEU A 339 5.39 -1.93 -14.60
CA LEU A 339 5.18 -3.29 -15.10
C LEU A 339 3.75 -3.51 -15.65
N GLY A 340 3.07 -2.44 -16.07
CA GLY A 340 1.78 -2.51 -16.74
C GLY A 340 1.90 -3.16 -18.13
N ARG A 341 0.86 -3.88 -18.56
CA ARG A 341 0.81 -4.45 -19.91
C ARG A 341 0.70 -3.32 -20.94
N ARG A 342 1.49 -3.42 -22.00
CA ARG A 342 1.25 -2.62 -23.21
C ARG A 342 0.00 -3.19 -23.89
N SER A 343 -1.08 -2.40 -23.91
CA SER A 343 -2.26 -2.64 -24.75
C SER A 343 -1.90 -2.37 -26.21
#